data_a1db40273f528ff5cd71dd8760d5e6cb
#
_entry.id   a1db40273f528ff5cd71dd8760d5e6cb
#
_cell.length_a   1.000
_cell.length_b   1.000
_cell.length_c   1.000
_cell.angle_alpha   90.00
_cell.angle_beta   90.00
_cell.angle_gamma   90.00
#
_symmetry.space_group_name_H-M   'P 1'
#
loop_
_entity.id
_entity.type
_entity.pdbx_description
1 polymer ?
#
loop_
_entity_poly.entity_id
_entity_poly.type
_entity_poly.pdbx_seq_one_letter_code
_entity_poly.pdbx_strand_id
1 'polypeptide(L)'
;EIAQPERLPARPAPSIWMDPNAFHQARAAAKVFAGSQMVPAHLRGKPDDCLIVLAMAHELGENPILLMQAVYMISGKPGWSASYMIARANQSGVFATRIGWRSEGAGATLSVTAYAVDRSTGEEVHATADMRMAKAEGWTKNAKYDSMPEHMLRWRSATMLIRLHAPEILYGYSTKDELEDVEAAQARPRRQVGPTATEPVATPEAAPAAKHHPSWTRDQKRFFALLAPIGVDYYDLAARLEAEGKPRPSQ
;
A
#
# COMPACT_ATOMS: atom_id res chain seq x y z
N GLU A 1 -23.07 25.54 31.27
CA GLU A 1 -22.07 25.23 30.23
C GLU A 1 -20.83 24.68 30.93
N ILE A 2 -20.70 23.34 30.99
CA ILE A 2 -19.54 22.69 31.64
C ILE A 2 -18.47 22.60 30.57
N ALA A 3 -17.42 23.44 30.68
CA ALA A 3 -16.24 23.37 29.82
C ALA A 3 -15.62 21.98 29.91
N GLN A 4 -15.55 21.28 28.78
CA GLN A 4 -14.83 20.00 28.72
C GLN A 4 -13.34 20.28 28.99
N PRO A 5 -12.69 19.50 29.86
CA PRO A 5 -11.27 19.67 30.13
C PRO A 5 -10.51 19.46 28.83
N GLU A 6 -9.71 20.46 28.47
CA GLU A 6 -8.77 20.42 27.34
C GLU A 6 -7.87 19.19 27.48
N ARG A 7 -8.07 18.20 26.61
CA ARG A 7 -7.19 17.03 26.58
C ARG A 7 -5.83 17.50 26.11
N LEU A 8 -4.89 17.61 27.04
CA LEU A 8 -3.49 17.76 26.72
C LEU A 8 -3.11 16.71 25.67
N PRO A 9 -2.37 17.05 24.61
CA PRO A 9 -1.92 16.08 23.63
C PRO A 9 -1.17 14.96 24.36
N ALA A 10 -1.67 13.74 24.25
CA ALA A 10 -1.05 12.58 24.85
C ALA A 10 0.38 12.52 24.33
N ARG A 11 1.36 12.51 25.25
CA ARG A 11 2.76 12.30 24.93
C ARG A 11 2.83 11.01 24.12
N PRO A 12 3.41 11.01 22.90
CA PRO A 12 3.51 9.77 22.13
C PRO A 12 4.20 8.73 23.00
N ALA A 13 3.56 7.59 23.19
CA ALA A 13 4.16 6.49 23.92
C ALA A 13 5.49 6.12 23.23
N PRO A 14 6.57 5.85 23.99
CA PRO A 14 7.84 5.49 23.39
C PRO A 14 7.65 4.28 22.49
N SER A 15 8.16 4.37 21.27
CA SER A 15 8.07 3.25 20.31
C SER A 15 8.64 1.99 20.95
N ILE A 16 7.92 0.87 20.84
CA ILE A 16 8.38 -0.44 21.36
C ILE A 16 9.72 -0.87 20.75
N TRP A 17 10.10 -0.30 19.61
CA TRP A 17 11.36 -0.56 18.93
C TRP A 17 12.56 0.16 19.56
N MET A 18 12.32 1.26 20.27
CA MET A 18 13.34 2.12 20.85
C MET A 18 13.59 1.85 22.34
N ASP A 19 12.69 1.12 23.00
CA ASP A 19 12.84 0.71 24.41
C ASP A 19 13.08 -0.80 24.51
N PRO A 20 14.29 -1.25 24.93
CA PRO A 20 14.60 -2.67 25.07
C PRO A 20 13.64 -3.44 25.99
N ASN A 21 13.15 -2.80 27.07
CA ASN A 21 12.22 -3.44 27.99
C ASN A 21 10.83 -3.59 27.35
N ALA A 22 10.33 -2.55 26.69
CA ALA A 22 9.05 -2.60 25.96
C ALA A 22 9.11 -3.65 24.85
N PHE A 23 10.22 -3.70 24.10
CA PHE A 23 10.44 -4.73 23.07
C PHE A 23 10.45 -6.15 23.64
N HIS A 24 11.14 -6.36 24.78
CA HIS A 24 11.18 -7.67 25.43
C HIS A 24 9.79 -8.12 25.91
N GLN A 25 9.01 -7.20 26.50
CA GLN A 25 7.63 -7.46 26.92
C GLN A 25 6.72 -7.77 25.72
N ALA A 26 6.80 -6.98 24.66
CA ALA A 26 6.04 -7.22 23.43
C ALA A 26 6.37 -8.58 22.80
N ARG A 27 7.66 -8.97 22.79
CA ARG A 27 8.09 -10.28 22.30
C ARG A 27 7.57 -11.43 23.18
N ALA A 28 7.53 -11.26 24.50
CA ALA A 28 6.95 -12.24 25.41
C ALA A 28 5.43 -12.39 25.18
N ALA A 29 4.71 -11.27 25.03
CA ALA A 29 3.28 -11.26 24.72
C ALA A 29 2.99 -11.92 23.36
N ALA A 30 3.80 -11.64 22.34
CA ALA A 30 3.66 -12.23 21.01
C ALA A 30 3.73 -13.76 21.04
N LYS A 31 4.61 -14.35 21.87
CA LYS A 31 4.69 -15.81 22.05
C LYS A 31 3.40 -16.38 22.66
N VAL A 32 2.83 -15.69 23.65
CA VAL A 32 1.56 -16.09 24.26
C VAL A 32 0.43 -16.03 23.26
N PHE A 33 0.32 -14.93 22.49
CA PHE A 33 -0.70 -14.79 21.44
C PHE A 33 -0.57 -15.87 20.37
N ALA A 34 0.64 -16.14 19.88
CA ALA A 34 0.86 -17.17 18.86
C ALA A 34 0.41 -18.56 19.30
N GLY A 35 0.42 -18.85 20.61
CA GLY A 35 -0.10 -20.11 21.19
C GLY A 35 -1.61 -20.13 21.40
N SER A 36 -2.30 -19.01 21.28
CA SER A 36 -3.72 -18.88 21.60
C SER A 36 -4.63 -19.37 20.45
N GLN A 37 -5.70 -20.08 20.80
CA GLN A 37 -6.77 -20.43 19.86
C GLN A 37 -7.64 -19.23 19.44
N MET A 38 -7.60 -18.15 20.20
CA MET A 38 -8.30 -16.90 19.88
C MET A 38 -7.61 -16.08 18.79
N VAL A 39 -6.37 -16.39 18.47
CA VAL A 39 -5.63 -15.73 17.38
C VAL A 39 -5.95 -16.41 16.05
N PRO A 40 -6.18 -15.64 14.97
CA PRO A 40 -6.45 -16.17 13.65
C PRO A 40 -5.42 -17.20 13.17
N ALA A 41 -5.85 -18.17 12.37
CA ALA A 41 -5.01 -19.29 11.94
C ALA A 41 -3.72 -18.84 11.24
N HIS A 42 -3.76 -17.72 10.50
CA HIS A 42 -2.58 -17.19 9.77
C HIS A 42 -1.49 -16.61 10.68
N LEU A 43 -1.81 -16.26 11.94
CA LEU A 43 -0.86 -15.78 12.95
C LEU A 43 -0.51 -16.85 13.99
N ARG A 44 -1.29 -17.95 14.04
CA ARG A 44 -1.11 -19.01 15.04
C ARG A 44 0.19 -19.75 14.80
N GLY A 45 0.96 -19.94 15.89
CA GLY A 45 2.29 -20.54 15.82
C GLY A 45 3.39 -19.62 15.28
N LYS A 46 3.08 -18.35 14.98
CA LYS A 46 4.00 -17.38 14.39
C LYS A 46 4.23 -16.17 15.32
N PRO A 47 5.09 -16.30 16.32
CA PRO A 47 5.32 -15.22 17.29
C PRO A 47 5.89 -13.96 16.66
N ASP A 48 6.68 -14.08 15.61
CA ASP A 48 7.29 -12.92 14.95
C ASP A 48 6.23 -12.11 14.17
N ASP A 49 5.29 -12.78 13.49
CA ASP A 49 4.15 -12.10 12.85
C ASP A 49 3.24 -11.44 13.90
N CYS A 50 3.00 -12.13 15.04
CA CYS A 50 2.26 -11.55 16.17
C CYS A 50 2.96 -10.30 16.73
N LEU A 51 4.29 -10.30 16.83
CA LEU A 51 5.06 -9.14 17.29
C LEU A 51 4.88 -7.94 16.37
N ILE A 52 4.91 -8.16 15.07
CA ILE A 52 4.66 -7.08 14.09
C ILE A 52 3.25 -6.50 14.28
N VAL A 53 2.23 -7.35 14.44
CA VAL A 53 0.85 -6.87 14.67
C VAL A 53 0.72 -6.12 16.01
N LEU A 54 1.43 -6.55 17.06
CA LEU A 54 1.50 -5.82 18.34
C LEU A 54 2.10 -4.42 18.16
N ALA A 55 3.19 -4.32 17.38
CA ALA A 55 3.79 -3.04 17.06
C ALA A 55 2.84 -2.13 16.28
N MET A 56 2.16 -2.68 15.26
CA MET A 56 1.13 -1.95 14.52
C MET A 56 0.00 -1.45 15.44
N ALA A 57 -0.47 -2.30 16.36
CA ALA A 57 -1.51 -1.93 17.33
C ALA A 57 -1.05 -0.79 18.24
N HIS A 58 0.19 -0.81 18.69
CA HIS A 58 0.78 0.25 19.50
C HIS A 58 0.82 1.58 18.75
N GLU A 59 1.34 1.61 17.52
CA GLU A 59 1.43 2.81 16.69
C GLU A 59 0.04 3.38 16.31
N LEU A 60 -0.95 2.48 16.12
CA LEU A 60 -2.32 2.86 15.78
C LEU A 60 -3.16 3.25 17.01
N GLY A 61 -2.67 3.02 18.23
CA GLY A 61 -3.46 3.18 19.45
C GLY A 61 -4.64 2.21 19.55
N GLU A 62 -4.51 1.02 18.95
CA GLU A 62 -5.58 0.03 18.82
C GLU A 62 -5.41 -1.15 19.79
N ASN A 63 -6.51 -1.82 20.07
CA ASN A 63 -6.45 -3.08 20.80
C ASN A 63 -5.80 -4.17 19.94
N PRO A 64 -4.67 -4.78 20.37
CA PRO A 64 -3.95 -5.75 19.56
C PRO A 64 -4.75 -7.01 19.21
N ILE A 65 -5.66 -7.45 20.07
CA ILE A 65 -6.49 -8.64 19.82
C ILE A 65 -7.48 -8.35 18.68
N LEU A 66 -8.10 -7.16 18.70
CA LEU A 66 -9.01 -6.73 17.62
C LEU A 66 -8.26 -6.53 16.32
N LEU A 67 -7.06 -5.95 16.39
CA LEU A 67 -6.24 -5.74 15.20
C LEU A 67 -5.80 -7.07 14.57
N MET A 68 -5.42 -8.08 15.37
CA MET A 68 -5.10 -9.42 14.87
C MET A 68 -6.25 -10.06 14.08
N GLN A 69 -7.51 -9.78 14.45
CA GLN A 69 -8.68 -10.26 13.70
C GLN A 69 -8.92 -9.50 12.37
N ALA A 70 -8.40 -8.29 12.26
CA ALA A 70 -8.62 -7.40 11.12
C ALA A 70 -7.49 -7.44 10.08
N VAL A 71 -6.29 -7.85 10.47
CA VAL A 71 -5.11 -7.91 9.61
C VAL A 71 -4.99 -9.27 8.93
N TYR A 72 -4.57 -9.26 7.67
CA TYR A 72 -4.25 -10.45 6.86
C TYR A 72 -2.85 -10.32 6.30
N MET A 73 -2.13 -11.43 6.23
CA MET A 73 -0.80 -11.48 5.60
C MET A 73 -0.92 -12.17 4.25
N ILE A 74 -0.71 -11.42 3.18
CA ILE A 74 -0.80 -11.91 1.80
C ILE A 74 0.52 -11.60 1.09
N SER A 75 1.21 -12.63 0.65
CA SER A 75 2.53 -12.52 -0.03
C SER A 75 3.53 -11.64 0.76
N GLY A 76 3.56 -11.79 2.09
CA GLY A 76 4.44 -11.03 2.98
C GLY A 76 4.04 -9.58 3.23
N LYS A 77 2.87 -9.15 2.74
CA LYS A 77 2.34 -7.80 2.97
C LYS A 77 1.13 -7.86 3.89
N PRO A 78 1.05 -6.98 4.90
CA PRO A 78 -0.16 -6.84 5.72
C PRO A 78 -1.26 -6.14 4.92
N GLY A 79 -2.47 -6.64 5.05
CA GLY A 79 -3.67 -6.05 4.47
C GLY A 79 -4.81 -6.00 5.47
N TRP A 80 -5.65 -4.98 5.36
CA TRP A 80 -6.80 -4.81 6.24
C TRP A 80 -8.05 -5.48 5.67
N SER A 81 -8.93 -5.94 6.55
CA SER A 81 -10.30 -6.22 6.12
C SER A 81 -11.02 -4.93 5.73
N ALA A 82 -11.86 -4.97 4.69
CA ALA A 82 -12.64 -3.80 4.28
C ALA A 82 -13.55 -3.28 5.41
N SER A 83 -14.12 -4.19 6.21
CA SER A 83 -14.93 -3.83 7.37
C SER A 83 -14.17 -3.03 8.43
N TYR A 84 -12.91 -3.41 8.70
CA TYR A 84 -12.05 -2.67 9.63
C TYR A 84 -11.73 -1.27 9.09
N MET A 85 -11.38 -1.16 7.81
CA MET A 85 -11.12 0.14 7.18
C MET A 85 -12.31 1.09 7.29
N ILE A 86 -13.52 0.59 7.00
CA ILE A 86 -14.77 1.36 7.11
C ILE A 86 -15.02 1.77 8.56
N ALA A 87 -14.82 0.87 9.52
CA ALA A 87 -14.96 1.17 10.94
C ALA A 87 -14.01 2.27 11.39
N ARG A 88 -12.74 2.17 11.01
CA ARG A 88 -11.71 3.19 11.28
C ARG A 88 -12.07 4.54 10.66
N ALA A 89 -12.48 4.56 9.40
CA ALA A 89 -12.91 5.79 8.73
C ALA A 89 -14.08 6.46 9.45
N ASN A 90 -15.08 5.68 9.85
CA ASN A 90 -16.24 6.19 10.60
C ASN A 90 -15.89 6.70 12.01
N GLN A 91 -14.78 6.24 12.60
CA GLN A 91 -14.33 6.64 13.94
C GLN A 91 -13.28 7.74 13.93
N SER A 92 -12.56 7.90 12.84
CA SER A 92 -11.41 8.83 12.73
C SER A 92 -11.79 10.31 12.89
N GLY A 93 -13.05 10.64 12.58
CA GLY A 93 -13.50 12.02 12.54
C GLY A 93 -13.11 12.81 11.30
N VAL A 94 -12.45 12.19 10.32
CA VAL A 94 -12.15 12.82 9.01
C VAL A 94 -13.44 13.13 8.26
N PHE A 95 -14.42 12.21 8.31
CA PHE A 95 -15.75 12.44 7.78
C PHE A 95 -16.70 12.97 8.86
N ALA A 96 -17.51 13.94 8.51
CA ALA A 96 -18.56 14.48 9.38
C ALA A 96 -19.76 13.52 9.50
N THR A 97 -19.98 12.67 8.49
CA THR A 97 -21.01 11.62 8.47
C THR A 97 -20.37 10.24 8.40
N ARG A 98 -21.14 9.22 8.71
CA ARG A 98 -20.75 7.85 8.39
C ARG A 98 -20.76 7.64 6.88
N ILE A 99 -19.92 6.72 6.40
CA ILE A 99 -19.94 6.28 5.01
C ILE A 99 -21.32 5.65 4.73
N GLY A 100 -22.02 6.20 3.73
CA GLY A 100 -23.28 5.71 3.20
C GLY A 100 -23.11 5.14 1.80
N TRP A 101 -24.15 4.48 1.27
CA TRP A 101 -24.12 3.90 -0.07
C TRP A 101 -25.42 4.19 -0.82
N ARG A 102 -25.28 4.45 -2.13
CA ARG A 102 -26.35 4.52 -3.11
C ARG A 102 -26.09 3.43 -4.15
N SER A 103 -27.11 2.62 -4.44
CA SER A 103 -27.02 1.54 -5.45
C SER A 103 -27.94 1.86 -6.60
N GLU A 104 -27.47 1.66 -7.83
CA GLU A 104 -28.19 1.90 -9.07
C GLU A 104 -28.01 0.72 -10.03
N GLY A 105 -29.03 0.44 -10.85
CA GLY A 105 -29.00 -0.68 -11.80
C GLY A 105 -29.15 -2.03 -11.15
N ALA A 106 -28.94 -3.08 -11.94
CA ALA A 106 -29.00 -4.47 -11.50
C ALA A 106 -28.15 -5.37 -12.41
N GLY A 107 -27.71 -6.53 -11.91
CA GLY A 107 -26.93 -7.50 -12.67
C GLY A 107 -25.66 -6.86 -13.23
N ALA A 108 -25.45 -6.90 -14.54
CA ALA A 108 -24.26 -6.37 -15.20
C ALA A 108 -24.16 -4.82 -15.16
N THR A 109 -25.26 -4.13 -14.91
CA THR A 109 -25.32 -2.66 -14.80
C THR A 109 -25.29 -2.16 -13.36
N LEU A 110 -25.20 -3.07 -12.38
CA LEU A 110 -25.16 -2.71 -10.97
C LEU A 110 -23.95 -1.83 -10.67
N SER A 111 -24.21 -0.69 -10.05
CA SER A 111 -23.25 0.32 -9.62
C SER A 111 -23.54 0.70 -8.18
N VAL A 112 -22.48 0.87 -7.39
CA VAL A 112 -22.57 1.26 -5.98
C VAL A 112 -21.64 2.42 -5.72
N THR A 113 -22.19 3.52 -5.25
CA THR A 113 -21.46 4.73 -4.85
C THR A 113 -21.42 4.83 -3.34
N ALA A 114 -20.22 4.74 -2.77
CA ALA A 114 -19.97 5.13 -1.38
C ALA A 114 -19.85 6.65 -1.29
N TYR A 115 -20.39 7.26 -0.25
CA TYR A 115 -20.31 8.69 -0.02
C TYR A 115 -20.17 9.03 1.46
N ALA A 116 -19.57 10.16 1.75
CA ALA A 116 -19.48 10.76 3.07
C ALA A 116 -19.33 12.27 2.94
N VAL A 117 -19.51 13.02 4.02
CA VAL A 117 -19.23 14.46 4.05
C VAL A 117 -17.84 14.66 4.66
N ASP A 118 -16.96 15.28 3.91
CA ASP A 118 -15.63 15.66 4.42
C ASP A 118 -15.80 16.71 5.54
N ARG A 119 -15.16 16.49 6.69
CA ARG A 119 -15.32 17.38 7.84
C ARG A 119 -14.66 18.73 7.63
N SER A 120 -13.57 18.78 6.87
CA SER A 120 -12.78 20.01 6.68
C SER A 120 -13.42 20.97 5.69
N THR A 121 -14.05 20.43 4.63
CA THR A 121 -14.67 21.22 3.56
C THR A 121 -16.19 21.34 3.71
N GLY A 122 -16.82 20.39 4.40
CA GLY A 122 -18.28 20.28 4.47
C GLY A 122 -18.92 19.74 3.18
N GLU A 123 -18.13 19.35 2.19
CA GLU A 123 -18.59 18.83 0.90
C GLU A 123 -18.81 17.32 0.93
N GLU A 124 -19.76 16.82 0.13
CA GLU A 124 -19.95 15.40 -0.09
C GLU A 124 -18.85 14.88 -1.01
N VAL A 125 -18.09 13.90 -0.53
CA VAL A 125 -17.09 13.15 -1.29
C VAL A 125 -17.63 11.75 -1.59
N HIS A 126 -17.29 11.18 -2.75
CA HIS A 126 -17.81 9.90 -3.17
C HIS A 126 -16.82 9.10 -4.03
N ALA A 127 -17.06 7.79 -4.10
CA ALA A 127 -16.38 6.89 -5.03
C ALA A 127 -17.32 5.78 -5.47
N THR A 128 -17.27 5.42 -6.73
CA THR A 128 -18.19 4.46 -7.36
C THR A 128 -17.44 3.22 -7.82
N ALA A 129 -17.98 2.04 -7.52
CA ALA A 129 -17.57 0.76 -8.08
C ALA A 129 -18.75 0.11 -8.80
N ASP A 130 -18.53 -0.45 -9.99
CA ASP A 130 -19.58 -1.09 -10.78
C ASP A 130 -19.17 -2.51 -11.25
N MET A 131 -20.14 -3.29 -11.73
CA MET A 131 -19.89 -4.64 -12.22
C MET A 131 -19.04 -4.68 -13.49
N ARG A 132 -19.00 -3.62 -14.27
CA ARG A 132 -18.14 -3.50 -15.45
C ARG A 132 -16.67 -3.37 -15.00
N MET A 133 -16.41 -2.52 -14.01
CA MET A 133 -15.10 -2.41 -13.35
C MET A 133 -14.70 -3.76 -12.72
N ALA A 134 -15.61 -4.39 -11.98
CA ALA A 134 -15.37 -5.68 -11.34
C ALA A 134 -14.96 -6.77 -12.35
N LYS A 135 -15.56 -6.76 -13.53
CA LYS A 135 -15.22 -7.68 -14.63
C LYS A 135 -13.86 -7.34 -15.26
N ALA A 136 -13.60 -6.07 -15.52
CA ALA A 136 -12.36 -5.60 -16.14
C ALA A 136 -11.14 -5.90 -15.24
N GLU A 137 -11.25 -5.64 -13.95
CA GLU A 137 -10.21 -5.89 -12.94
C GLU A 137 -10.13 -7.38 -12.52
N GLY A 138 -11.09 -8.20 -12.94
CA GLY A 138 -11.11 -9.63 -12.63
C GLY A 138 -11.57 -9.98 -11.23
N TRP A 139 -12.25 -9.06 -10.51
CA TRP A 139 -12.81 -9.29 -9.18
C TRP A 139 -13.90 -10.36 -9.19
N THR A 140 -14.61 -10.50 -10.32
CA THR A 140 -15.67 -11.50 -10.52
C THR A 140 -15.17 -12.96 -10.48
N LYS A 141 -13.87 -13.21 -10.35
CA LYS A 141 -13.35 -14.54 -10.03
C LYS A 141 -13.72 -14.99 -8.62
N ASN A 142 -13.96 -14.07 -7.71
CA ASN A 142 -14.50 -14.36 -6.39
C ASN A 142 -16.01 -14.62 -6.54
N ALA A 143 -16.45 -15.86 -6.25
CA ALA A 143 -17.85 -16.29 -6.36
C ALA A 143 -18.85 -15.42 -5.57
N LYS A 144 -18.37 -14.61 -4.63
CA LYS A 144 -19.23 -13.64 -3.89
C LYS A 144 -19.78 -12.54 -4.80
N TYR A 145 -19.14 -12.25 -5.94
CA TYR A 145 -19.71 -11.33 -6.93
C TYR A 145 -20.93 -11.90 -7.65
N ASP A 146 -21.11 -13.22 -7.64
CA ASP A 146 -22.30 -13.86 -8.17
C ASP A 146 -23.43 -13.93 -7.11
N SER A 147 -23.06 -14.26 -5.86
CA SER A 147 -24.04 -14.47 -4.79
C SER A 147 -24.45 -13.19 -4.05
N MET A 148 -23.57 -12.21 -3.92
CA MET A 148 -23.81 -10.94 -3.20
C MET A 148 -23.05 -9.76 -3.86
N PRO A 149 -23.29 -9.47 -5.14
CA PRO A 149 -22.53 -8.47 -5.90
C PRO A 149 -22.61 -7.07 -5.29
N GLU A 150 -23.78 -6.65 -4.84
CA GLU A 150 -23.97 -5.33 -4.21
C GLU A 150 -23.12 -5.18 -2.94
N HIS A 151 -23.04 -6.21 -2.11
CA HIS A 151 -22.24 -6.19 -0.90
C HIS A 151 -20.73 -6.05 -1.22
N MET A 152 -20.27 -6.77 -2.22
CA MET A 152 -18.88 -6.68 -2.68
C MET A 152 -18.55 -5.30 -3.24
N LEU A 153 -19.46 -4.73 -4.06
CA LEU A 153 -19.29 -3.36 -4.59
C LEU A 153 -19.36 -2.29 -3.49
N ARG A 154 -20.17 -2.48 -2.44
CA ARG A 154 -20.18 -1.59 -1.26
C ARG A 154 -18.80 -1.54 -0.58
N TRP A 155 -18.16 -2.67 -0.41
CA TRP A 155 -16.83 -2.71 0.17
C TRP A 155 -15.79 -2.04 -0.72
N ARG A 156 -15.83 -2.32 -2.03
CA ARG A 156 -14.89 -1.72 -3.00
C ARG A 156 -15.06 -0.21 -3.09
N SER A 157 -16.27 0.28 -3.24
CA SER A 157 -16.53 1.72 -3.31
C SER A 157 -16.12 2.45 -2.03
N ALA A 158 -16.36 1.85 -0.85
CA ALA A 158 -15.92 2.44 0.42
C ALA A 158 -14.40 2.49 0.56
N THR A 159 -13.68 1.43 0.20
CA THR A 159 -12.21 1.43 0.24
C THR A 159 -11.60 2.42 -0.76
N MET A 160 -12.20 2.57 -1.94
CA MET A 160 -11.82 3.60 -2.91
C MET A 160 -12.06 5.02 -2.36
N LEU A 161 -13.21 5.26 -1.73
CA LEU A 161 -13.53 6.53 -1.08
C LEU A 161 -12.48 6.89 -0.02
N ILE A 162 -12.17 5.95 0.87
CA ILE A 162 -11.19 6.16 1.95
C ILE A 162 -9.80 6.45 1.38
N ARG A 163 -9.38 5.73 0.34
CA ARG A 163 -8.08 5.95 -0.30
C ARG A 163 -7.93 7.32 -0.95
N LEU A 164 -9.01 7.81 -1.55
CA LEU A 164 -9.00 9.09 -2.25
C LEU A 164 -9.06 10.29 -1.29
N HIS A 165 -9.83 10.16 -0.21
CA HIS A 165 -10.19 11.30 0.64
C HIS A 165 -9.68 11.22 2.08
N ALA A 166 -9.16 10.07 2.51
CA ALA A 166 -8.65 9.86 3.86
C ALA A 166 -7.52 8.80 3.89
N PRO A 167 -6.49 8.91 3.02
CA PRO A 167 -5.44 7.90 2.90
C PRO A 167 -4.63 7.71 4.19
N GLU A 168 -4.55 8.73 5.03
CA GLU A 168 -3.86 8.72 6.33
C GLU A 168 -4.44 7.67 7.29
N ILE A 169 -5.74 7.36 7.20
CA ILE A 169 -6.39 6.36 8.05
C ILE A 169 -5.81 4.96 7.83
N LEU A 170 -5.32 4.70 6.62
CA LEU A 170 -4.86 3.39 6.18
C LEU A 170 -3.37 3.17 6.37
N TYR A 171 -2.61 4.22 6.72
CA TYR A 171 -1.14 4.14 6.83
C TYR A 171 -0.47 3.50 5.60
N GLY A 172 -1.05 3.67 4.42
CA GLY A 172 -0.56 3.10 3.17
C GLY A 172 -0.83 1.60 2.97
N TYR A 173 -1.49 0.92 3.91
CA TYR A 173 -1.81 -0.50 3.76
C TYR A 173 -2.98 -0.72 2.79
N SER A 174 -2.89 -1.84 2.06
CA SER A 174 -3.94 -2.30 1.14
C SER A 174 -5.04 -3.09 1.87
N THR A 175 -6.20 -3.26 1.22
CA THR A 175 -7.16 -4.26 1.69
C THR A 175 -6.68 -5.66 1.36
N LYS A 176 -7.23 -6.64 2.09
CA LYS A 176 -7.06 -8.06 1.78
C LYS A 176 -7.41 -8.34 0.31
N ASP A 177 -8.57 -7.90 -0.15
CA ASP A 177 -9.06 -8.15 -1.49
C ASP A 177 -8.17 -7.54 -2.57
N GLU A 178 -7.59 -6.36 -2.34
CA GLU A 178 -6.64 -5.75 -3.27
C GLU A 178 -5.32 -6.51 -3.35
N LEU A 179 -4.82 -7.02 -2.22
CA LEU A 179 -3.60 -7.84 -2.21
C LEU A 179 -3.83 -9.19 -2.92
N GLU A 180 -4.99 -9.82 -2.72
CA GLU A 180 -5.39 -11.04 -3.44
C GLU A 180 -5.50 -10.80 -4.96
N ASP A 181 -6.04 -9.64 -5.38
CA ASP A 181 -6.12 -9.27 -6.80
C ASP A 181 -4.73 -9.09 -7.41
N VAL A 182 -3.80 -8.43 -6.71
CA VAL A 182 -2.41 -8.25 -7.17
C VAL A 182 -1.70 -9.58 -7.27
N GLU A 183 -1.86 -10.47 -6.29
CA GLU A 183 -1.28 -11.82 -6.32
C GLU A 183 -1.84 -12.63 -7.48
N ALA A 184 -3.16 -12.61 -7.68
CA ALA A 184 -3.81 -13.27 -8.81
C ALA A 184 -3.39 -12.70 -10.17
N ALA A 185 -3.11 -11.41 -10.27
CA ALA A 185 -2.59 -10.77 -11.47
C ALA A 185 -1.14 -11.20 -11.77
N GLN A 186 -0.30 -11.31 -10.73
CA GLN A 186 1.09 -11.75 -10.86
C GLN A 186 1.21 -13.25 -11.19
N ALA A 187 0.30 -14.08 -10.70
CA ALA A 187 0.24 -15.50 -10.99
C ALA A 187 -0.19 -15.81 -12.45
N ARG A 188 -0.73 -14.83 -13.18
CA ARG A 188 -1.04 -15.02 -14.60
C ARG A 188 0.27 -15.13 -15.39
N PRO A 189 0.45 -16.19 -16.21
CA PRO A 189 1.57 -16.23 -17.13
C PRO A 189 1.52 -14.94 -17.96
N ARG A 190 2.60 -14.17 -17.94
CA ARG A 190 2.74 -13.00 -18.81
C ARG A 190 2.40 -13.46 -20.21
N ARG A 191 1.24 -13.04 -20.74
CA ARG A 191 0.92 -13.26 -22.15
C ARG A 191 2.10 -12.65 -22.90
N GLN A 192 2.96 -13.50 -23.45
CA GLN A 192 3.94 -13.04 -24.41
C GLN A 192 3.10 -12.39 -25.49
N VAL A 193 3.07 -11.07 -25.49
CA VAL A 193 2.67 -10.31 -26.66
C VAL A 193 3.76 -10.72 -27.65
N GLY A 194 3.43 -11.69 -28.53
CA GLY A 194 4.27 -12.00 -29.64
C GLY A 194 4.59 -10.67 -30.34
N PRO A 195 5.76 -10.51 -30.94
CA PRO A 195 6.11 -9.27 -31.58
C PRO A 195 4.99 -8.94 -32.56
N THR A 196 4.16 -7.97 -32.22
CA THR A 196 3.32 -7.29 -33.19
C THR A 196 4.31 -6.83 -34.24
N ALA A 197 4.13 -7.28 -35.47
CA ALA A 197 4.94 -6.83 -36.59
C ALA A 197 4.79 -5.30 -36.64
N THR A 198 5.64 -4.63 -35.93
CA THR A 198 5.84 -3.19 -36.01
C THR A 198 6.61 -3.00 -37.29
N GLU A 199 6.05 -2.25 -38.23
CA GLU A 199 6.81 -1.70 -39.35
C GLU A 199 8.17 -1.21 -38.83
N PRO A 200 9.27 -1.37 -39.59
CA PRO A 200 10.60 -1.03 -39.11
C PRO A 200 10.62 0.50 -38.83
N VAL A 201 10.35 0.86 -37.59
CA VAL A 201 10.79 2.15 -37.07
C VAL A 201 12.30 2.08 -37.12
N ALA A 202 12.89 3.03 -37.87
CA ALA A 202 14.34 3.15 -38.01
C ALA A 202 15.00 2.98 -36.65
N THR A 203 15.88 1.97 -36.57
CA THR A 203 16.67 1.66 -35.37
C THR A 203 17.36 2.95 -34.94
N PRO A 204 17.16 3.46 -33.71
CA PRO A 204 18.00 4.52 -33.20
C PRO A 204 19.43 3.95 -33.23
N GLU A 205 20.31 4.66 -33.93
CA GLU A 205 21.74 4.37 -33.99
C GLU A 205 22.22 4.01 -32.58
N ALA A 206 22.82 2.84 -32.42
CA ALA A 206 23.25 2.31 -31.14
C ALA A 206 24.02 3.39 -30.39
N ALA A 207 23.52 3.77 -29.21
CA ALA A 207 24.21 4.71 -28.34
C ALA A 207 25.67 4.26 -28.19
N PRO A 208 26.66 5.14 -28.34
CA PRO A 208 28.07 4.76 -28.31
C PRO A 208 28.36 4.06 -26.98
N ALA A 209 28.99 2.91 -27.04
CA ALA A 209 29.38 2.15 -25.87
C ALA A 209 30.14 3.04 -24.89
N ALA A 210 29.72 3.10 -23.63
CA ALA A 210 30.34 3.91 -22.60
C ALA A 210 31.85 3.63 -22.56
N LYS A 211 32.66 4.66 -22.81
CA LYS A 211 34.13 4.57 -22.75
C LYS A 211 34.55 4.42 -21.28
N HIS A 212 35.10 3.27 -20.90
CA HIS A 212 35.58 3.03 -19.55
C HIS A 212 37.05 3.41 -19.40
N HIS A 213 37.38 4.08 -18.30
CA HIS A 213 38.76 4.35 -17.96
C HIS A 213 39.45 3.04 -17.49
N PRO A 214 40.73 2.76 -17.92
CA PRO A 214 41.43 1.51 -17.59
C PRO A 214 41.54 1.23 -16.08
N SER A 215 41.68 2.28 -15.27
CA SER A 215 41.88 2.18 -13.81
C SER A 215 40.53 2.07 -13.01
N TRP A 216 39.40 2.02 -13.67
CA TRP A 216 38.12 1.98 -12.95
C TRP A 216 37.93 0.67 -12.22
N THR A 217 37.44 0.80 -10.97
CA THR A 217 36.95 -0.33 -10.18
C THR A 217 35.69 -0.92 -10.81
N ARG A 218 35.34 -2.14 -10.41
CA ARG A 218 34.13 -2.83 -10.88
C ARG A 218 32.85 -2.03 -10.62
N ASP A 219 32.78 -1.35 -9.49
CA ASP A 219 31.60 -0.56 -9.09
C ASP A 219 31.51 0.76 -9.87
N GLN A 220 32.63 1.41 -10.15
CA GLN A 220 32.64 2.60 -11.00
C GLN A 220 32.22 2.28 -12.43
N LYS A 221 32.69 1.18 -13.01
CA LYS A 221 32.25 0.71 -14.33
C LYS A 221 30.73 0.48 -14.37
N ARG A 222 30.19 -0.12 -13.31
CA ARG A 222 28.75 -0.40 -13.19
C ARG A 222 27.94 0.88 -13.04
N PHE A 223 28.40 1.84 -12.25
CA PHE A 223 27.76 3.13 -12.03
C PHE A 223 27.65 3.93 -13.34
N PHE A 224 28.76 4.10 -14.07
CA PHE A 224 28.74 4.85 -15.34
C PHE A 224 28.01 4.12 -16.47
N ALA A 225 27.98 2.78 -16.44
CA ALA A 225 27.14 2.02 -17.37
C ALA A 225 25.65 2.28 -17.19
N LEU A 226 25.19 2.60 -15.96
CA LEU A 226 23.81 3.00 -15.70
C LEU A 226 23.48 4.42 -16.18
N LEU A 227 24.48 5.29 -16.30
CA LEU A 227 24.31 6.68 -16.74
C LEU A 227 24.44 6.84 -18.26
N ALA A 228 25.06 5.88 -18.95
CA ALA A 228 25.25 5.93 -20.41
C ALA A 228 23.95 6.11 -21.22
N PRO A 229 22.82 5.45 -20.85
CA PRO A 229 21.56 5.60 -21.59
C PRO A 229 20.95 7.01 -21.53
N ILE A 230 21.34 7.82 -20.54
CA ILE A 230 20.89 9.21 -20.39
C ILE A 230 21.90 10.22 -20.91
N GLY A 231 22.91 9.77 -21.69
CA GLY A 231 23.88 10.62 -22.34
C GLY A 231 24.93 11.25 -21.43
N VAL A 232 25.14 10.70 -20.23
CA VAL A 232 26.16 11.16 -19.28
C VAL A 232 27.35 10.21 -19.33
N ASP A 233 28.52 10.73 -19.68
CA ASP A 233 29.78 10.00 -19.68
C ASP A 233 30.76 10.65 -18.68
N TYR A 234 31.73 9.85 -18.22
CA TYR A 234 32.70 10.29 -17.21
C TYR A 234 33.52 11.49 -17.71
N TYR A 235 33.96 11.48 -18.95
CA TYR A 235 34.82 12.52 -19.50
C TYR A 235 34.10 13.85 -19.63
N ASP A 236 32.79 13.82 -20.00
CA ASP A 236 31.94 15.00 -20.04
C ASP A 236 31.68 15.55 -18.63
N LEU A 237 31.42 14.67 -17.66
CA LEU A 237 31.22 15.06 -16.27
C LEU A 237 32.51 15.64 -15.67
N ALA A 238 33.66 15.04 -15.90
CA ALA A 238 34.93 15.52 -15.42
C ALA A 238 35.31 16.88 -16.00
N ALA A 239 35.06 17.10 -17.30
CA ALA A 239 35.32 18.37 -17.97
C ALA A 239 34.44 19.50 -17.42
N ARG A 240 33.15 19.21 -17.14
CA ARG A 240 32.23 20.18 -16.51
C ARG A 240 32.65 20.56 -15.09
N LEU A 241 33.07 19.60 -14.29
CA LEU A 241 33.54 19.85 -12.92
C LEU A 241 34.83 20.66 -12.89
N GLU A 242 35.77 20.41 -13.82
CA GLU A 242 36.97 21.23 -13.98
C GLU A 242 36.62 22.68 -14.38
N ALA A 243 35.69 22.86 -15.29
CA ALA A 243 35.24 24.19 -15.70
C ALA A 243 34.55 24.96 -14.54
N GLU A 244 33.93 24.25 -13.58
CA GLU A 244 33.35 24.82 -12.38
C GLU A 244 34.32 24.96 -11.19
N GLY A 245 35.60 24.60 -11.36
CA GLY A 245 36.60 24.61 -10.30
C GLY A 245 36.37 23.60 -9.18
N LYS A 246 35.57 22.56 -9.44
CA LYS A 246 35.26 21.48 -8.50
C LYS A 246 36.21 20.28 -8.69
N PRO A 247 36.49 19.50 -7.63
CA PRO A 247 37.35 18.33 -7.76
C PRO A 247 36.69 17.28 -8.70
N ARG A 248 37.55 16.59 -9.48
CA ARG A 248 37.09 15.46 -10.29
C ARG A 248 36.40 14.40 -9.44
N PRO A 249 35.42 13.66 -9.97
CA PRO A 249 34.85 12.52 -9.25
C PRO A 249 35.98 11.58 -8.85
N SER A 250 36.06 11.22 -7.57
CA SER A 250 37.15 10.38 -7.04
C SER A 250 37.25 9.07 -7.82
N GLN A 251 38.49 8.77 -8.24
CA GLN A 251 38.88 7.49 -8.82
C GLN A 251 38.75 6.35 -7.81
#